data_6d1717b87218ed068dd95a7011f87e1e
#
_entry.id   6d1717b87218ed068dd95a7011f87e1e
#
_cell.length_a   1.000
_cell.length_b   1.000
_cell.length_c   1.000
_cell.angle_alpha   90.00
_cell.angle_beta   90.00
_cell.angle_gamma   90.00
#
_symmetry.space_group_name_H-M   'P 1'
#
loop_
_entity.id
_entity.type
_entity.pdbx_description
1 polymer ?
#
loop_
_entity_poly.entity_id
_entity_poly.type
_entity_poly.pdbx_seq_one_letter_code
_entity_poly.pdbx_strand_id
1 'polypeptide(L)'
;GDRILIDDLSFSLPRNGIVGVIGPNGVGKTTLFTMLVAAAKGETENKDELPTMGEIKVGETVSLSYVDQSRAGLDPAKNVWEVVSDGLDWIKVGNVELPSRAYVSAFGFKGPDQQKPAKVLSGGERNRLNLALTLKMGGNLLLLDEPTNDLDVETLGSLENALLEFPGCAVITSHDRWFLDRIATHILAYEGDSQWFWFEGNFDAYEKNKIERLGEEAARPHRATYRKLTRD
;
A
#
# COMPACT_ATOMS: atom_id res chain seq x y z
N GLY A 1 18.60 -9.28 -12.59
CA GLY A 1 18.09 -10.53 -13.19
C GLY A 1 17.72 -10.34 -14.64
N ASP A 2 17.55 -11.40 -15.38
CA ASP A 2 17.31 -11.38 -16.84
C ASP A 2 15.80 -11.19 -17.20
N ARG A 3 15.03 -10.57 -16.31
CA ARG A 3 13.59 -10.37 -16.51
C ARG A 3 13.24 -8.90 -16.41
N ILE A 4 12.45 -8.42 -17.36
CA ILE A 4 11.80 -7.12 -17.28
C ILE A 4 10.56 -7.31 -16.40
N LEU A 5 10.42 -6.56 -15.32
CA LEU A 5 9.23 -6.59 -14.44
C LEU A 5 8.20 -5.56 -14.89
N ILE A 6 8.64 -4.40 -15.31
CA ILE A 6 7.83 -3.27 -15.74
C ILE A 6 8.42 -2.77 -17.06
N ASP A 7 7.62 -2.78 -18.12
CA ASP A 7 8.01 -2.34 -19.45
C ASP A 7 7.16 -1.15 -19.89
N ASP A 8 7.82 -0.02 -20.19
CA ASP A 8 7.22 1.21 -20.72
C ASP A 8 5.98 1.70 -19.95
N LEU A 9 6.11 1.83 -18.61
CA LEU A 9 5.03 2.32 -17.76
C LEU A 9 5.17 3.82 -17.49
N SER A 10 4.14 4.58 -17.87
CA SER A 10 4.02 6.01 -17.53
C SER A 10 2.67 6.30 -16.90
N PHE A 11 2.66 6.90 -15.73
CA PHE A 11 1.46 7.35 -15.04
C PHE A 11 1.76 8.48 -14.06
N SER A 12 0.72 9.16 -13.61
CA SER A 12 0.82 10.16 -12.54
C SER A 12 -0.13 9.81 -11.41
N LEU A 13 0.34 9.90 -10.18
CA LEU A 13 -0.52 9.69 -9.02
C LEU A 13 -1.54 10.83 -8.89
N PRO A 14 -2.84 10.51 -8.76
CA PRO A 14 -3.91 11.50 -8.68
C PRO A 14 -3.92 12.19 -7.31
N ARG A 15 -4.25 13.48 -7.27
CA ARG A 15 -4.51 14.16 -5.99
C ARG A 15 -5.75 13.56 -5.33
N ASN A 16 -5.62 13.24 -4.05
CA ASN A 16 -6.72 12.64 -3.25
C ASN A 16 -7.31 11.37 -3.86
N GLY A 17 -6.55 10.67 -4.71
CA GLY A 17 -6.97 9.42 -5.30
C GLY A 17 -6.45 8.20 -4.55
N ILE A 18 -7.12 7.08 -4.74
CA ILE A 18 -6.72 5.78 -4.21
C ILE A 18 -6.40 4.87 -5.39
N VAL A 19 -5.13 4.45 -5.48
CA VAL A 19 -4.62 3.61 -6.57
C VAL A 19 -4.50 2.17 -6.08
N GLY A 20 -5.30 1.28 -6.62
CA GLY A 20 -5.17 -0.16 -6.40
C GLY A 20 -4.14 -0.76 -7.37
N VAL A 21 -3.08 -1.38 -6.84
CA VAL A 21 -2.06 -2.07 -7.64
C VAL A 21 -2.35 -3.56 -7.61
N ILE A 22 -2.68 -4.13 -8.77
CA ILE A 22 -3.12 -5.52 -8.89
C ILE A 22 -2.26 -6.34 -9.83
N GLY A 23 -2.11 -7.62 -9.51
CA GLY A 23 -1.35 -8.58 -10.30
C GLY A 23 -0.93 -9.79 -9.47
N PRO A 24 -0.52 -10.90 -10.11
CA PRO A 24 0.00 -12.06 -9.43
C PRO A 24 1.21 -11.77 -8.55
N ASN A 25 1.58 -12.70 -7.66
CA ASN A 25 2.80 -12.58 -6.89
C ASN A 25 4.03 -12.66 -7.80
N GLY A 26 5.04 -11.85 -7.48
CA GLY A 26 6.32 -11.82 -8.20
C GLY A 26 6.35 -10.97 -9.47
N VAL A 27 5.25 -10.31 -9.88
CA VAL A 27 5.22 -9.49 -11.11
C VAL A 27 5.90 -8.13 -10.98
N GLY A 28 6.33 -7.74 -9.77
CA GLY A 28 7.04 -6.48 -9.55
C GLY A 28 6.28 -5.45 -8.70
N LYS A 29 5.15 -5.82 -8.04
CA LYS A 29 4.42 -4.91 -7.15
C LYS A 29 5.33 -4.34 -6.05
N THR A 30 6.00 -5.21 -5.30
CA THR A 30 6.93 -4.80 -4.24
C THR A 30 8.11 -4.00 -4.80
N THR A 31 8.63 -4.35 -5.98
CA THR A 31 9.69 -3.58 -6.65
C THR A 31 9.23 -2.17 -6.98
N LEU A 32 8.01 -2.02 -7.50
CA LEU A 32 7.42 -0.70 -7.75
C LEU A 32 7.30 0.12 -6.46
N PHE A 33 6.83 -0.51 -5.37
CA PHE A 33 6.74 0.15 -4.05
C PHE A 33 8.11 0.58 -3.54
N THR A 34 9.12 -0.29 -3.62
CA THR A 34 10.49 0.04 -3.21
C THR A 34 11.03 1.24 -3.99
N MET A 35 10.81 1.29 -5.30
CA MET A 35 11.22 2.42 -6.13
C MET A 35 10.49 3.72 -5.76
N LEU A 36 9.18 3.66 -5.48
CA LEU A 36 8.41 4.82 -5.04
C LEU A 36 8.88 5.34 -3.67
N VAL A 37 9.20 4.43 -2.74
CA VAL A 37 9.74 4.77 -1.42
C VAL A 37 11.11 5.43 -1.54
N ALA A 38 12.02 4.83 -2.31
CA ALA A 38 13.37 5.37 -2.53
C ALA A 38 13.30 6.77 -3.17
N ALA A 39 12.48 6.93 -4.20
CA ALA A 39 12.28 8.23 -4.84
C ALA A 39 11.71 9.29 -3.89
N ALA A 40 10.69 8.92 -3.08
CA ALA A 40 10.07 9.84 -2.12
C ALA A 40 11.01 10.24 -0.97
N LYS A 41 11.97 9.39 -0.61
CA LYS A 41 13.02 9.68 0.39
C LYS A 41 14.23 10.41 -0.20
N GLY A 42 14.35 10.50 -1.52
CA GLY A 42 15.53 11.02 -2.19
C GLY A 42 16.75 10.09 -2.11
N GLU A 43 16.54 8.80 -1.88
CA GLU A 43 17.56 7.78 -1.82
C GLU A 43 18.01 7.42 -3.24
N THR A 44 19.26 7.74 -3.60
CA THR A 44 19.81 7.50 -4.95
C THR A 44 21.00 6.56 -4.97
N GLU A 45 21.41 6.05 -3.80
CA GLU A 45 22.63 5.26 -3.68
C GLU A 45 22.44 3.78 -4.05
N ASN A 46 21.26 3.23 -3.83
CA ASN A 46 20.97 1.83 -4.12
C ASN A 46 20.38 1.68 -5.54
N LYS A 47 21.20 1.22 -6.48
CA LYS A 47 20.77 1.02 -7.89
C LYS A 47 19.65 -0.01 -8.06
N ASP A 48 19.49 -0.93 -7.12
CA ASP A 48 18.42 -1.95 -7.16
C ASP A 48 17.03 -1.36 -6.78
N GLU A 49 17.03 -0.16 -6.19
CA GLU A 49 15.84 0.59 -5.81
C GLU A 49 15.48 1.70 -6.82
N LEU A 50 16.22 1.80 -7.90
CA LEU A 50 15.99 2.78 -8.97
C LEU A 50 15.50 2.08 -10.25
N PRO A 51 14.70 2.76 -11.08
CA PRO A 51 14.35 2.23 -12.39
C PRO A 51 15.60 2.06 -13.25
N THR A 52 15.70 0.94 -13.96
CA THR A 52 16.82 0.68 -14.89
C THR A 52 16.83 1.67 -16.04
N MET A 53 15.65 2.10 -16.48
CA MET A 53 15.43 3.13 -17.49
C MET A 53 14.23 4.00 -17.09
N GLY A 54 14.20 5.25 -17.52
CA GLY A 54 13.17 6.20 -17.13
C GLY A 54 13.47 6.91 -15.80
N GLU A 55 12.49 7.61 -15.27
CA GLU A 55 12.63 8.42 -14.06
C GLU A 55 11.35 8.39 -13.23
N ILE A 56 11.49 8.50 -11.91
CA ILE A 56 10.38 8.75 -10.99
C ILE A 56 10.55 10.18 -10.47
N LYS A 57 9.59 11.04 -10.79
CA LYS A 57 9.56 12.43 -10.31
C LYS A 57 8.68 12.54 -9.08
N VAL A 58 9.25 13.06 -8.02
CA VAL A 58 8.54 13.34 -6.77
C VAL A 58 8.41 14.84 -6.60
N GLY A 59 7.18 15.32 -6.38
CA GLY A 59 6.93 16.74 -6.13
C GLY A 59 7.51 17.20 -4.78
N GLU A 60 7.94 18.45 -4.71
CA GLU A 60 8.58 19.02 -3.52
C GLU A 60 7.71 18.98 -2.25
N THR A 61 6.39 18.94 -2.43
CA THR A 61 5.43 18.91 -1.33
C THR A 61 5.02 17.50 -0.90
N VAL A 62 5.55 16.46 -1.55
CA VAL A 62 5.23 15.07 -1.22
C VAL A 62 5.85 14.69 0.12
N SER A 63 5.00 14.21 1.04
CA SER A 63 5.38 13.66 2.32
C SER A 63 4.89 12.22 2.42
N LEU A 64 5.85 11.30 2.47
CA LEU A 64 5.58 9.86 2.46
C LEU A 64 5.10 9.37 3.83
N SER A 65 3.99 8.60 3.84
CA SER A 65 3.58 7.74 4.94
C SER A 65 3.79 6.29 4.53
N TYR A 66 4.85 5.69 5.07
CA TYR A 66 5.21 4.29 4.80
C TYR A 66 5.97 3.71 5.99
N VAL A 67 5.52 2.57 6.49
CA VAL A 67 6.24 1.78 7.49
C VAL A 67 6.71 0.51 6.83
N ASP A 68 8.03 0.35 6.74
CA ASP A 68 8.65 -0.89 6.28
C ASP A 68 8.37 -2.01 7.29
N GLN A 69 7.62 -3.02 6.87
CA GLN A 69 7.25 -4.16 7.72
C GLN A 69 8.47 -4.96 8.19
N SER A 70 9.57 -4.95 7.43
CA SER A 70 10.81 -5.64 7.77
C SER A 70 11.65 -4.90 8.80
N ARG A 71 11.49 -3.58 8.88
CA ARG A 71 12.31 -2.66 9.69
C ARG A 71 11.51 -1.89 10.74
N ALA A 72 10.24 -2.20 10.94
CA ALA A 72 9.50 -1.61 12.05
C ALA A 72 10.19 -2.00 13.36
N GLY A 73 11.20 -1.24 13.71
CA GLY A 73 11.89 -1.29 15.00
C GLY A 73 10.94 -0.83 16.10
N LEU A 74 9.88 -1.61 16.27
CA LEU A 74 8.98 -1.43 17.40
C LEU A 74 9.81 -1.58 18.65
N ASP A 75 9.80 -0.58 19.52
CA ASP A 75 10.47 -0.67 20.81
C ASP A 75 9.90 -1.89 21.57
N PRO A 76 10.70 -2.93 21.80
CA PRO A 76 10.22 -4.17 22.41
C PRO A 76 9.76 -3.98 23.87
N ALA A 77 10.14 -2.89 24.50
CA ALA A 77 9.77 -2.55 25.87
C ALA A 77 8.41 -1.87 25.96
N LYS A 78 7.94 -1.23 24.87
CA LYS A 78 6.65 -0.54 24.81
C LYS A 78 5.51 -1.54 24.56
N ASN A 79 4.34 -1.25 25.14
CA ASN A 79 3.11 -1.94 24.77
C ASN A 79 2.47 -1.31 23.51
N VAL A 80 1.46 -1.96 22.94
CA VAL A 80 0.77 -1.54 21.71
C VAL A 80 0.30 -0.08 21.81
N TRP A 81 -0.36 0.28 22.93
CA TRP A 81 -0.86 1.64 23.11
C TRP A 81 0.27 2.66 23.16
N GLU A 82 1.33 2.38 23.91
CA GLU A 82 2.50 3.28 24.00
C GLU A 82 3.22 3.46 22.67
N VAL A 83 3.31 2.39 21.86
CA VAL A 83 3.91 2.46 20.52
C VAL A 83 3.16 3.44 19.62
N VAL A 84 1.81 3.42 19.68
CA VAL A 84 0.99 4.28 18.83
C VAL A 84 0.87 5.68 19.39
N SER A 85 0.68 5.80 20.71
CA SER A 85 0.32 7.07 21.36
C SER A 85 1.50 7.86 21.93
N ASP A 86 2.69 7.23 22.04
CA ASP A 86 3.82 7.74 22.82
C ASP A 86 3.44 8.13 24.27
N GLY A 87 2.43 7.43 24.84
CA GLY A 87 1.91 7.65 26.17
C GLY A 87 0.90 8.79 26.29
N LEU A 88 0.46 9.36 25.17
CA LEU A 88 -0.52 10.44 25.15
C LEU A 88 -1.96 9.89 25.07
N ASP A 89 -2.88 10.43 25.84
CA ASP A 89 -4.30 10.06 25.81
C ASP A 89 -4.99 10.53 24.51
N TRP A 90 -4.52 11.61 23.91
CA TRP A 90 -4.98 12.17 22.64
C TRP A 90 -3.87 12.18 21.62
N ILE A 91 -4.19 11.80 20.40
CA ILE A 91 -3.26 11.79 19.27
C ILE A 91 -3.87 12.51 18.07
N LYS A 92 -3.00 13.08 17.26
CA LYS A 92 -3.38 13.68 15.98
C LYS A 92 -3.20 12.67 14.86
N VAL A 93 -4.26 12.47 14.07
CA VAL A 93 -4.25 11.64 12.85
C VAL A 93 -4.75 12.52 11.69
N GLY A 94 -3.86 12.85 10.78
CA GLY A 94 -4.16 13.88 9.77
C GLY A 94 -4.47 15.22 10.44
N ASN A 95 -5.68 15.74 10.21
CA ASN A 95 -6.16 16.99 10.80
C ASN A 95 -7.11 16.80 12.00
N VAL A 96 -7.34 15.56 12.41
CA VAL A 96 -8.28 15.21 13.48
C VAL A 96 -7.52 14.82 14.74
N GLU A 97 -7.94 15.35 15.88
CA GLU A 97 -7.47 14.93 17.20
C GLU A 97 -8.50 13.97 17.82
N LEU A 98 -8.03 12.81 18.29
CA LEU A 98 -8.90 11.77 18.81
C LEU A 98 -8.25 10.98 19.94
N PRO A 99 -9.05 10.30 20.82
CA PRO A 99 -8.53 9.49 21.91
C PRO A 99 -7.68 8.34 21.38
N SER A 100 -6.44 8.25 21.86
CA SER A 100 -5.46 7.26 21.38
C SER A 100 -5.94 5.81 21.60
N ARG A 101 -6.62 5.54 22.71
CA ARG A 101 -7.16 4.20 23.01
C ARG A 101 -8.29 3.80 22.06
N ALA A 102 -9.12 4.75 21.64
CA ALA A 102 -10.16 4.52 20.64
C ALA A 102 -9.55 4.24 19.27
N TYR A 103 -8.52 4.99 18.89
CA TYR A 103 -7.78 4.77 17.66
C TYR A 103 -7.15 3.36 17.60
N VAL A 104 -6.42 2.98 18.65
CA VAL A 104 -5.79 1.66 18.75
C VAL A 104 -6.84 0.53 18.73
N SER A 105 -8.02 0.76 19.36
CA SER A 105 -9.14 -0.19 19.34
C SER A 105 -9.71 -0.42 17.94
N ALA A 106 -9.72 0.62 17.08
CA ALA A 106 -10.19 0.51 15.70
C ALA A 106 -9.33 -0.44 14.84
N PHE A 107 -8.08 -0.69 15.24
CA PHE A 107 -7.18 -1.67 14.61
C PHE A 107 -7.19 -3.03 15.31
N GLY A 108 -8.24 -3.35 16.07
CA GLY A 108 -8.47 -4.67 16.67
C GLY A 108 -7.74 -4.90 18.00
N PHE A 109 -7.14 -3.88 18.61
CA PHE A 109 -6.53 -3.98 19.94
C PHE A 109 -7.49 -3.45 21.01
N LYS A 110 -8.34 -4.34 21.55
CA LYS A 110 -9.38 -3.97 22.51
C LYS A 110 -8.96 -4.33 23.95
N GLY A 111 -9.29 -3.46 24.90
CA GLY A 111 -9.08 -3.71 26.31
C GLY A 111 -7.64 -4.13 26.66
N PRO A 112 -7.44 -5.36 27.21
CA PRO A 112 -6.12 -5.85 27.62
C PRO A 112 -5.10 -5.96 26.47
N ASP A 113 -5.55 -6.12 25.23
CA ASP A 113 -4.64 -6.26 24.07
C ASP A 113 -3.78 -5.01 23.85
N GLN A 114 -4.28 -3.84 24.27
CA GLN A 114 -3.53 -2.59 24.21
C GLN A 114 -2.29 -2.59 25.12
N GLN A 115 -2.29 -3.43 26.15
CA GLN A 115 -1.18 -3.56 27.09
C GLN A 115 -0.18 -4.65 26.68
N LYS A 116 -0.44 -5.41 25.61
CA LYS A 116 0.50 -6.41 25.13
C LYS A 116 1.82 -5.77 24.72
N PRO A 117 2.98 -6.28 25.19
CA PRO A 117 4.28 -5.83 24.73
C PRO A 117 4.44 -6.05 23.21
N ALA A 118 5.01 -5.08 22.49
CA ALA A 118 5.18 -5.18 21.03
C ALA A 118 5.98 -6.43 20.61
N LYS A 119 6.90 -6.91 21.45
CA LYS A 119 7.72 -8.10 21.19
C LYS A 119 6.95 -9.42 21.11
N VAL A 120 5.77 -9.53 21.74
CA VAL A 120 4.99 -10.78 21.79
C VAL A 120 3.85 -10.83 20.78
N LEU A 121 3.70 -9.79 19.94
CA LEU A 121 2.67 -9.74 18.92
C LEU A 121 2.87 -10.82 17.85
N SER A 122 1.75 -11.47 17.49
CA SER A 122 1.69 -12.33 16.31
C SER A 122 1.97 -11.54 15.01
N GLY A 123 2.18 -12.25 13.89
CA GLY A 123 2.37 -11.61 12.58
C GLY A 123 1.21 -10.70 12.21
N GLY A 124 -0.04 -11.18 12.34
CA GLY A 124 -1.24 -10.41 12.05
C GLY A 124 -1.42 -9.20 12.98
N GLU A 125 -1.17 -9.36 14.29
CA GLU A 125 -1.21 -8.23 15.23
C GLU A 125 -0.15 -7.17 14.89
N ARG A 126 1.05 -7.59 14.51
CA ARG A 126 2.12 -6.68 14.09
C ARG A 126 1.74 -5.93 12.82
N ASN A 127 1.11 -6.61 11.86
CA ASN A 127 0.63 -5.98 10.63
C ASN A 127 -0.40 -4.88 10.94
N ARG A 128 -1.39 -5.16 11.80
CA ARG A 128 -2.39 -4.16 12.24
C ARG A 128 -1.75 -2.97 12.98
N LEU A 129 -0.75 -3.23 13.82
CA LEU A 129 -0.03 -2.16 14.52
C LEU A 129 0.75 -1.26 13.54
N ASN A 130 1.45 -1.86 12.56
CA ASN A 130 2.15 -1.12 11.51
C ASN A 130 1.19 -0.29 10.67
N LEU A 131 0.01 -0.83 10.35
CA LEU A 131 -1.03 -0.11 9.64
C LEU A 131 -1.50 1.13 10.41
N ALA A 132 -1.78 0.97 11.72
CA ALA A 132 -2.13 2.09 12.59
C ALA A 132 -1.04 3.17 12.63
N LEU A 133 0.23 2.77 12.73
CA LEU A 133 1.36 3.69 12.70
C LEU A 133 1.47 4.44 11.38
N THR A 134 1.34 3.72 10.25
CA THR A 134 1.42 4.31 8.90
C THR A 134 0.35 5.38 8.69
N LEU A 135 -0.89 5.10 9.07
CA LEU A 135 -1.99 6.05 8.95
C LEU A 135 -1.83 7.26 9.90
N LYS A 136 -1.22 7.06 11.07
CA LYS A 136 -0.93 8.15 12.01
C LYS A 136 0.14 9.12 11.52
N MET A 137 1.08 8.68 10.67
CA MET A 137 2.25 9.48 10.25
C MET A 137 1.91 10.83 9.61
N GLY A 138 0.74 10.96 8.99
CA GLY A 138 0.23 12.25 8.52
C GLY A 138 0.86 12.78 7.24
N GLY A 139 1.46 11.94 6.41
CA GLY A 139 1.92 12.31 5.07
C GLY A 139 0.77 12.55 4.09
N ASN A 140 1.10 12.91 2.84
CA ASN A 140 0.14 13.07 1.75
C ASN A 140 0.32 12.06 0.60
N LEU A 141 1.30 11.16 0.73
CA LEU A 141 1.46 9.95 -0.09
C LEU A 141 1.52 8.74 0.84
N LEU A 142 0.50 7.91 0.80
CA LEU A 142 0.38 6.71 1.62
C LEU A 142 0.67 5.48 0.75
N LEU A 143 1.61 4.65 1.19
CA LEU A 143 1.91 3.37 0.54
C LEU A 143 1.58 2.22 1.47
N LEU A 144 0.71 1.31 1.04
CA LEU A 144 0.30 0.12 1.79
C LEU A 144 0.48 -1.15 0.95
N ASP A 145 1.32 -2.05 1.43
CA ASP A 145 1.56 -3.35 0.78
C ASP A 145 0.73 -4.44 1.47
N GLU A 146 -0.27 -4.97 0.75
CA GLU A 146 -1.20 -6.01 1.20
C GLU A 146 -1.81 -5.74 2.60
N PRO A 147 -2.38 -4.54 2.86
CA PRO A 147 -2.85 -4.17 4.19
C PRO A 147 -4.08 -4.95 4.64
N THR A 148 -4.79 -5.62 3.73
CA THR A 148 -6.00 -6.40 4.02
C THR A 148 -5.73 -7.78 4.57
N ASN A 149 -4.48 -8.26 4.51
CA ASN A 149 -4.11 -9.57 5.02
C ASN A 149 -4.32 -9.66 6.54
N ASP A 150 -4.96 -10.75 6.99
CA ASP A 150 -5.23 -11.05 8.40
C ASP A 150 -6.10 -10.01 9.15
N LEU A 151 -6.86 -9.17 8.41
CA LEU A 151 -7.84 -8.26 9.02
C LEU A 151 -9.20 -8.94 9.19
N ASP A 152 -9.81 -8.72 10.34
CA ASP A 152 -11.24 -9.01 10.54
C ASP A 152 -12.11 -7.93 9.87
N VAL A 153 -13.40 -8.21 9.75
CA VAL A 153 -14.38 -7.32 9.06
C VAL A 153 -14.44 -5.93 9.70
N GLU A 154 -14.31 -5.83 11.02
CA GLU A 154 -14.38 -4.56 11.74
C GLU A 154 -13.13 -3.72 11.48
N THR A 155 -11.95 -4.34 11.55
CA THR A 155 -10.68 -3.67 11.24
C THR A 155 -10.60 -3.28 9.76
N LEU A 156 -11.11 -4.12 8.85
CA LEU A 156 -11.18 -3.79 7.42
C LEU A 156 -12.07 -2.56 7.18
N GLY A 157 -13.24 -2.49 7.82
CA GLY A 157 -14.10 -1.32 7.75
C GLY A 157 -13.43 -0.04 8.29
N SER A 158 -12.66 -0.16 9.36
CA SER A 158 -11.88 0.96 9.91
C SER A 158 -10.80 1.43 8.94
N LEU A 159 -10.12 0.50 8.27
CA LEU A 159 -9.14 0.82 7.21
C LEU A 159 -9.80 1.53 6.03
N GLU A 160 -10.93 1.03 5.54
CA GLU A 160 -11.68 1.65 4.44
C GLU A 160 -12.05 3.10 4.75
N ASN A 161 -12.62 3.34 5.92
CA ASN A 161 -12.98 4.70 6.36
C ASN A 161 -11.76 5.62 6.45
N ALA A 162 -10.65 5.14 7.04
CA ALA A 162 -9.44 5.91 7.15
C ALA A 162 -8.85 6.27 5.78
N LEU A 163 -8.94 5.38 4.80
CA LEU A 163 -8.47 5.63 3.42
C LEU A 163 -9.35 6.61 2.66
N LEU A 164 -10.68 6.50 2.82
CA LEU A 164 -11.62 7.43 2.17
C LEU A 164 -11.51 8.86 2.72
N GLU A 165 -11.11 9.01 3.98
CA GLU A 165 -10.89 10.31 4.63
C GLU A 165 -9.44 10.82 4.51
N PHE A 166 -8.53 10.02 3.94
CA PHE A 166 -7.13 10.39 3.84
C PHE A 166 -6.93 11.59 2.89
N PRO A 167 -6.32 12.69 3.37
CA PRO A 167 -6.19 13.94 2.58
C PRO A 167 -4.99 13.91 1.64
N GLY A 168 -4.82 12.84 0.87
CA GLY A 168 -3.69 12.64 -0.01
C GLY A 168 -3.92 11.50 -1.00
N CYS A 169 -2.87 11.09 -1.68
CA CYS A 169 -2.90 9.92 -2.56
C CYS A 169 -2.50 8.67 -1.76
N ALA A 170 -3.27 7.59 -1.90
CA ALA A 170 -2.92 6.27 -1.39
C ALA A 170 -2.63 5.31 -2.55
N VAL A 171 -1.54 4.56 -2.45
CA VAL A 171 -1.20 3.47 -3.37
C VAL A 171 -1.19 2.18 -2.59
N ILE A 172 -2.01 1.22 -2.98
CA ILE A 172 -2.31 0.04 -2.18
C ILE A 172 -2.20 -1.20 -3.06
N THR A 173 -1.35 -2.16 -2.67
CA THR A 173 -1.45 -3.50 -3.24
C THR A 173 -2.50 -4.29 -2.47
N SER A 174 -3.35 -5.03 -3.15
CA SER A 174 -4.27 -5.96 -2.51
C SER A 174 -4.73 -7.04 -3.49
N HIS A 175 -5.00 -8.22 -2.95
CA HIS A 175 -5.69 -9.30 -3.65
C HIS A 175 -7.20 -9.31 -3.36
N ASP A 176 -7.67 -8.46 -2.44
CA ASP A 176 -9.09 -8.32 -2.11
C ASP A 176 -9.78 -7.39 -3.12
N ARG A 177 -10.47 -8.01 -4.06
CA ARG A 177 -11.19 -7.31 -5.14
C ARG A 177 -12.35 -6.46 -4.61
N TRP A 178 -13.06 -6.96 -3.60
CA TRP A 178 -14.18 -6.25 -2.99
C TRP A 178 -13.74 -5.00 -2.25
N PHE A 179 -12.61 -5.09 -1.56
CA PHE A 179 -11.97 -3.95 -0.92
C PHE A 179 -11.58 -2.90 -1.97
N LEU A 180 -10.86 -3.28 -3.01
CA LEU A 180 -10.44 -2.35 -4.07
C LEU A 180 -11.62 -1.77 -4.83
N ASP A 181 -12.69 -2.53 -5.04
CA ASP A 181 -13.88 -2.02 -5.72
C ASP A 181 -14.57 -0.91 -4.94
N ARG A 182 -14.58 -1.00 -3.60
CA ARG A 182 -15.19 0.01 -2.73
C ARG A 182 -14.39 1.29 -2.59
N ILE A 183 -13.05 1.21 -2.68
CA ILE A 183 -12.21 2.37 -2.33
C ILE A 183 -11.39 2.93 -3.50
N ALA A 184 -11.02 2.12 -4.49
CA ALA A 184 -10.11 2.55 -5.53
C ALA A 184 -10.77 3.53 -6.50
N THR A 185 -10.05 4.60 -6.81
CA THR A 185 -10.39 5.56 -7.86
C THR A 185 -9.62 5.27 -9.15
N HIS A 186 -8.49 4.58 -9.03
CA HIS A 186 -7.63 4.18 -10.14
C HIS A 186 -7.10 2.77 -9.89
N ILE A 187 -6.84 2.06 -10.97
CA ILE A 187 -6.23 0.73 -10.95
C ILE A 187 -4.95 0.74 -11.79
N LEU A 188 -3.87 0.23 -11.22
CA LEU A 188 -2.65 -0.11 -11.93
C LEU A 188 -2.55 -1.63 -11.99
N ALA A 189 -2.82 -2.20 -13.15
CA ALA A 189 -2.98 -3.63 -13.33
C ALA A 189 -1.85 -4.24 -14.16
N TYR A 190 -1.28 -5.34 -13.69
CA TYR A 190 -0.43 -6.20 -14.49
C TYR A 190 -1.29 -7.03 -15.46
N GLU A 191 -1.05 -6.90 -16.75
CA GLU A 191 -1.84 -7.60 -17.81
C GLU A 191 -1.07 -8.71 -18.54
N GLY A 192 0.13 -9.04 -18.08
CA GLY A 192 0.99 -10.07 -18.69
C GLY A 192 2.18 -9.46 -19.41
N ASP A 193 3.21 -10.28 -19.70
CA ASP A 193 4.40 -9.92 -20.47
C ASP A 193 5.08 -8.61 -20.05
N SER A 194 5.11 -8.35 -18.74
CA SER A 194 5.67 -7.13 -18.13
C SER A 194 4.90 -5.85 -18.45
N GLN A 195 3.71 -5.98 -19.04
CA GLN A 195 2.85 -4.85 -19.35
C GLN A 195 1.97 -4.50 -18.17
N TRP A 196 1.92 -3.20 -17.87
CA TRP A 196 1.07 -2.61 -16.84
C TRP A 196 0.09 -1.65 -17.47
N PHE A 197 -1.14 -1.70 -17.03
CA PHE A 197 -2.21 -0.87 -17.55
C PHE A 197 -2.73 0.08 -16.46
N TRP A 198 -2.69 1.38 -16.77
CA TRP A 198 -3.27 2.42 -15.91
C TRP A 198 -4.72 2.68 -16.28
N PHE A 199 -5.60 2.59 -15.32
CA PHE A 199 -7.04 2.76 -15.51
C PHE A 199 -7.63 3.72 -14.47
N GLU A 200 -8.44 4.67 -14.92
CA GLU A 200 -9.23 5.55 -14.05
C GLU A 200 -10.61 4.93 -13.81
N GLY A 201 -10.86 4.50 -12.59
CA GLY A 201 -12.06 3.81 -12.17
C GLY A 201 -11.79 2.81 -11.04
N ASN A 202 -12.86 2.19 -10.54
CA ASN A 202 -12.79 1.13 -9.54
C ASN A 202 -12.48 -0.23 -10.18
N PHE A 203 -12.42 -1.27 -9.35
CA PHE A 203 -12.05 -2.61 -9.80
C PHE A 203 -13.06 -3.21 -10.79
N ASP A 204 -14.37 -3.08 -10.57
CA ASP A 204 -15.42 -3.59 -11.46
C ASP A 204 -15.37 -2.90 -12.82
N ALA A 205 -15.20 -1.58 -12.85
CA ALA A 205 -15.05 -0.83 -14.09
C ALA A 205 -13.79 -1.24 -14.88
N TYR A 206 -12.67 -1.49 -14.17
CA TYR A 206 -11.47 -2.01 -14.80
C TYR A 206 -11.68 -3.40 -15.41
N GLU A 207 -12.33 -4.34 -14.69
CA GLU A 207 -12.58 -5.68 -15.22
C GLU A 207 -13.44 -5.63 -16.50
N LYS A 208 -14.49 -4.82 -16.53
CA LYS A 208 -15.32 -4.59 -17.72
C LYS A 208 -14.49 -4.03 -18.88
N ASN A 209 -13.71 -3.00 -18.64
CA ASN A 209 -12.83 -2.41 -19.66
C ASN A 209 -11.79 -3.45 -20.17
N LYS A 210 -11.23 -4.27 -19.29
CA LYS A 210 -10.29 -5.32 -19.68
C LYS A 210 -10.92 -6.33 -20.60
N ILE A 211 -12.16 -6.79 -20.31
CA ILE A 211 -12.92 -7.71 -21.17
C ILE A 211 -13.20 -7.09 -22.53
N GLU A 212 -13.60 -5.84 -22.57
CA GLU A 212 -13.86 -5.11 -23.83
C GLU A 212 -12.60 -4.96 -24.69
N ARG A 213 -11.44 -4.68 -24.09
CA ARG A 213 -10.18 -4.47 -24.82
C ARG A 213 -9.53 -5.79 -25.28
N LEU A 214 -9.52 -6.80 -24.42
CA LEU A 214 -8.71 -8.01 -24.62
C LEU A 214 -9.56 -9.24 -24.96
N GLY A 215 -10.87 -9.18 -24.79
CA GLY A 215 -11.78 -10.31 -24.91
C GLY A 215 -11.86 -11.16 -23.63
N GLU A 216 -12.91 -11.97 -23.53
CA GLU A 216 -13.19 -12.76 -22.31
C GLU A 216 -12.09 -13.76 -21.97
N GLU A 217 -11.48 -14.42 -22.97
CA GLU A 217 -10.41 -15.39 -22.71
C GLU A 217 -9.13 -14.76 -22.17
N ALA A 218 -8.71 -13.63 -22.73
CA ALA A 218 -7.54 -12.90 -22.30
C ALA A 218 -7.73 -12.20 -20.93
N ALA A 219 -8.98 -11.91 -20.56
CA ALA A 219 -9.33 -11.34 -19.26
C ALA A 219 -9.26 -12.35 -18.10
N ARG A 220 -9.27 -13.66 -18.40
CA ARG A 220 -9.15 -14.70 -17.36
C ARG A 220 -7.77 -14.67 -16.70
N PRO A 221 -7.67 -15.03 -15.41
CA PRO A 221 -6.39 -15.12 -14.72
C PRO A 221 -5.47 -16.13 -15.41
N HIS A 222 -4.33 -15.68 -15.92
CA HIS A 222 -3.29 -16.55 -16.48
C HIS A 222 -2.06 -16.55 -15.56
N ARG A 223 -1.20 -17.55 -15.73
CA ARG A 223 0.09 -17.60 -15.05
C ARG A 223 0.92 -16.39 -15.49
N ALA A 224 1.63 -15.75 -14.52
CA ALA A 224 2.47 -14.60 -14.83
C ALA A 224 3.49 -14.94 -15.94
N THR A 225 3.49 -14.13 -17.00
CA THR A 225 4.44 -14.20 -18.09
C THR A 225 5.35 -12.98 -18.03
N TYR A 226 6.61 -13.13 -18.47
CA TYR A 226 7.60 -12.04 -18.40
C TYR A 226 8.30 -11.90 -19.75
N ARG A 227 8.53 -10.67 -20.17
CA ARG A 227 9.39 -10.38 -21.31
C ARG A 227 10.85 -10.68 -20.94
N LYS A 228 11.57 -11.37 -21.82
CA LYS A 228 13.00 -11.62 -21.65
C LYS A 228 13.79 -10.35 -22.02
N LEU A 229 14.83 -10.07 -21.23
CA LEU A 229 15.79 -9.03 -21.58
C LEU A 229 16.63 -9.53 -22.75
N THR A 230 16.48 -8.91 -23.92
CA THR A 230 17.41 -9.09 -25.04
C THR A 230 18.59 -8.14 -24.81
N ARG A 231 19.79 -8.67 -24.64
CA ARG A 231 21.01 -7.86 -24.67
C ARG A 231 21.35 -7.65 -26.14
N ASP A 232 21.24 -6.42 -26.62
CA ASP A 232 21.89 -5.97 -27.85
C ASP A 232 23.36 -5.71 -27.59
#